data_d89255b28805d783349943881e003ebf
#
_entry.id   d89255b28805d783349943881e003ebf
#
_cell.length_a   1.000
_cell.length_b   1.000
_cell.length_c   1.000
_cell.angle_alpha   90.00
_cell.angle_beta   90.00
_cell.angle_gamma   90.00
#
_symmetry.space_group_name_H-M   'P 1'
#
loop_
_entity.id
_entity.type
_entity.pdbx_description
1 polymer ?
#
loop_
_entity_poly.entity_id
_entity_poly.type
_entity_poly.pdbx_seq_one_letter_code
_entity_poly.pdbx_strand_id
1 'polypeptide(L)'
;HIINLDKLTYAGNLANLKDIEGQPNYTFVKADICDFERIIQLFKQYNIDSVIHLAAESHVDRSIKDPFIFAQTNVMGTLSLLQAAKLAWETSETGYDHKLFYHISTDEVYGALDFDGTFFTEQTKYQPHSPYSASKAGSDHFVRAFHDTYGMPVIVTNCSNNYGPYQFPEKLIPLFINNIRHGKALPVYGKGENVRDWLYVVAVSYTHLRAHETKANL
;
A
#
# COMPACT_ATOMS: atom_id res chain seq x y z
N HIS A 1 -13.19 8.79 -12.48
CA HIS A 1 -13.25 7.37 -12.85
C HIS A 1 -12.14 6.60 -12.13
N ILE A 2 -12.47 5.46 -11.50
CA ILE A 2 -11.50 4.64 -10.76
C ILE A 2 -11.14 3.42 -11.59
N ILE A 3 -9.85 3.23 -11.81
CA ILE A 3 -9.29 2.01 -12.41
C ILE A 3 -8.66 1.20 -11.27
N ASN A 4 -9.34 0.15 -10.84
CA ASN A 4 -8.83 -0.74 -9.80
C ASN A 4 -8.02 -1.87 -10.43
N LEU A 5 -6.71 -1.85 -10.18
CA LEU A 5 -5.79 -2.84 -10.70
C LEU A 5 -5.36 -3.79 -9.57
N ASP A 6 -5.53 -5.09 -9.79
CA ASP A 6 -5.08 -6.13 -8.87
C ASP A 6 -4.63 -7.38 -9.63
N LYS A 7 -3.58 -8.02 -9.18
CA LYS A 7 -3.06 -9.27 -9.75
C LYS A 7 -3.92 -10.48 -9.38
N LEU A 8 -4.75 -10.36 -8.32
CA LEU A 8 -5.54 -11.44 -7.72
C LEU A 8 -4.67 -12.64 -7.32
N THR A 9 -3.70 -12.37 -6.46
CA THR A 9 -2.91 -13.42 -5.81
C THR A 9 -3.73 -14.12 -4.73
N TYR A 10 -3.10 -14.87 -3.84
CA TYR A 10 -3.75 -15.72 -2.83
C TYR A 10 -4.75 -14.98 -1.91
N ALA A 11 -4.56 -13.69 -1.68
CA ALA A 11 -5.44 -12.85 -0.86
C ALA A 11 -6.49 -12.08 -1.67
N GLY A 12 -6.40 -12.09 -3.00
CA GLY A 12 -7.31 -11.37 -3.88
C GLY A 12 -8.69 -12.05 -3.93
N ASN A 13 -9.76 -11.23 -3.73
CA ASN A 13 -11.13 -11.74 -3.75
C ASN A 13 -12.09 -10.72 -4.36
N LEU A 14 -12.53 -10.97 -5.59
CA LEU A 14 -13.48 -10.10 -6.31
C LEU A 14 -14.84 -9.98 -5.61
N ALA A 15 -15.22 -10.94 -4.74
CA ALA A 15 -16.46 -10.83 -3.99
C ALA A 15 -16.51 -9.60 -3.07
N ASN A 16 -15.35 -9.05 -2.69
CA ASN A 16 -15.25 -7.81 -1.90
C ASN A 16 -15.68 -6.55 -2.68
N LEU A 17 -15.81 -6.65 -4.00
CA LEU A 17 -16.08 -5.53 -4.91
C LEU A 17 -17.52 -5.54 -5.47
N LYS A 18 -18.36 -6.50 -5.05
CA LYS A 18 -19.73 -6.67 -5.59
C LYS A 18 -20.58 -5.41 -5.54
N ASP A 19 -20.42 -4.59 -4.49
CA ASP A 19 -21.22 -3.38 -4.29
C ASP A 19 -20.85 -2.25 -5.27
N ILE A 20 -19.68 -2.33 -5.90
CA ILE A 20 -19.13 -1.29 -6.76
C ILE A 20 -18.84 -1.76 -8.20
N GLU A 21 -18.80 -3.07 -8.48
CA GLU A 21 -18.39 -3.60 -9.77
C GLU A 21 -19.26 -3.13 -10.95
N GLY A 22 -20.51 -2.79 -10.69
CA GLY A 22 -21.48 -2.30 -11.71
C GLY A 22 -21.54 -0.76 -11.82
N GLN A 23 -20.71 -0.03 -11.11
CA GLN A 23 -20.76 1.45 -11.13
C GLN A 23 -20.13 2.00 -12.43
N PRO A 24 -20.76 3.03 -13.07
CA PRO A 24 -20.27 3.55 -14.36
C PRO A 24 -18.91 4.24 -14.27
N ASN A 25 -18.48 4.65 -13.08
CA ASN A 25 -17.20 5.29 -12.81
C ASN A 25 -16.14 4.33 -12.26
N TYR A 26 -16.36 3.00 -12.37
CA TYR A 26 -15.45 1.97 -11.86
C TYR A 26 -15.09 0.97 -12.95
N THR A 27 -13.81 0.63 -13.04
CA THR A 27 -13.30 -0.42 -13.94
C THR A 27 -12.28 -1.29 -13.18
N PHE A 28 -12.49 -2.60 -13.21
CA PHE A 28 -11.51 -3.55 -12.69
C PHE A 28 -10.58 -4.03 -13.82
N VAL A 29 -9.27 -4.05 -13.53
CA VAL A 29 -8.23 -4.57 -14.43
C VAL A 29 -7.41 -5.61 -13.71
N LYS A 30 -7.42 -6.85 -14.17
CA LYS A 30 -6.49 -7.87 -13.68
C LYS A 30 -5.14 -7.70 -14.37
N ALA A 31 -4.13 -7.23 -13.61
CA ALA A 31 -2.76 -7.07 -14.09
C ALA A 31 -1.75 -7.13 -12.93
N ASP A 32 -0.49 -7.39 -13.28
CA ASP A 32 0.64 -7.33 -12.35
C ASP A 32 1.31 -5.96 -12.45
N ILE A 33 1.56 -5.29 -11.32
CA ILE A 33 2.30 -4.03 -11.29
C ILE A 33 3.74 -4.16 -11.80
N CYS A 34 4.30 -5.38 -11.81
CA CYS A 34 5.63 -5.67 -12.36
C CYS A 34 5.63 -5.79 -13.89
N ASP A 35 4.48 -5.90 -14.54
CA ASP A 35 4.36 -5.92 -16.00
C ASP A 35 4.35 -4.48 -16.53
N PHE A 36 5.56 -3.93 -16.69
CA PHE A 36 5.74 -2.53 -17.10
C PHE A 36 5.04 -2.18 -18.40
N GLU A 37 5.10 -3.06 -19.40
CA GLU A 37 4.46 -2.83 -20.71
C GLU A 37 2.94 -2.73 -20.56
N ARG A 38 2.36 -3.59 -19.75
CA ARG A 38 0.92 -3.52 -19.44
C ARG A 38 0.56 -2.26 -18.67
N ILE A 39 1.35 -1.89 -17.68
CA ILE A 39 1.11 -0.69 -16.86
C ILE A 39 1.14 0.57 -17.74
N ILE A 40 2.15 0.74 -18.58
CA ILE A 40 2.24 1.93 -19.45
C ILE A 40 1.08 2.01 -20.46
N GLN A 41 0.59 0.85 -20.96
CA GLN A 41 -0.61 0.81 -21.79
C GLN A 41 -1.86 1.29 -21.05
N LEU A 42 -2.01 0.91 -19.76
CA LEU A 42 -3.13 1.35 -18.92
C LEU A 42 -3.10 2.85 -18.65
N PHE A 43 -1.93 3.41 -18.37
CA PHE A 43 -1.79 4.87 -18.22
C PHE A 43 -2.26 5.62 -19.46
N LYS A 44 -1.89 5.16 -20.66
CA LYS A 44 -2.31 5.75 -21.94
C LYS A 44 -3.80 5.52 -22.21
N GLN A 45 -4.30 4.30 -21.98
CA GLN A 45 -5.67 3.92 -22.27
C GLN A 45 -6.69 4.72 -21.45
N TYR A 46 -6.39 4.94 -20.17
CA TYR A 46 -7.31 5.55 -19.22
C TYR A 46 -6.94 7.00 -18.86
N ASN A 47 -5.86 7.54 -19.44
CA ASN A 47 -5.35 8.88 -19.12
C ASN A 47 -5.25 9.10 -17.59
N ILE A 48 -4.53 8.19 -16.91
CA ILE A 48 -4.43 8.18 -15.44
C ILE A 48 -3.68 9.41 -14.96
N ASP A 49 -4.31 10.17 -14.07
CA ASP A 49 -3.75 11.40 -13.48
C ASP A 49 -3.34 11.22 -12.02
N SER A 50 -3.86 10.19 -11.33
CA SER A 50 -3.52 9.93 -9.93
C SER A 50 -3.36 8.44 -9.67
N VAL A 51 -2.42 8.09 -8.80
CA VAL A 51 -2.17 6.72 -8.36
C VAL A 51 -2.28 6.65 -6.84
N ILE A 52 -3.10 5.72 -6.34
CA ILE A 52 -3.10 5.29 -4.93
C ILE A 52 -2.51 3.88 -4.92
N HIS A 53 -1.26 3.77 -4.49
CA HIS A 53 -0.50 2.54 -4.55
C HIS A 53 -0.57 1.77 -3.24
N LEU A 54 -1.47 0.76 -3.18
CA LEU A 54 -1.66 -0.15 -2.04
C LEU A 54 -1.13 -1.56 -2.33
N ALA A 55 -0.86 -1.89 -3.60
CA ALA A 55 -0.43 -3.23 -3.97
C ALA A 55 0.92 -3.58 -3.35
N ALA A 56 0.99 -4.69 -2.61
CA ALA A 56 2.21 -5.17 -1.98
C ALA A 56 2.09 -6.64 -1.56
N GLU A 57 3.22 -7.33 -1.48
CA GLU A 57 3.37 -8.48 -0.59
C GLU A 57 3.55 -7.96 0.84
N SER A 58 2.78 -8.46 1.82
CA SER A 58 2.65 -7.82 3.14
C SER A 58 2.73 -8.74 4.36
N HIS A 59 3.10 -10.02 4.19
CA HIS A 59 3.16 -10.98 5.31
C HIS A 59 4.60 -11.26 5.70
N VAL A 60 5.01 -10.86 6.91
CA VAL A 60 6.40 -10.95 7.39
C VAL A 60 6.95 -12.38 7.31
N ASP A 61 6.22 -13.39 7.83
CA ASP A 61 6.70 -14.77 7.80
C ASP A 61 6.89 -15.32 6.38
N ARG A 62 6.07 -14.86 5.42
CA ARG A 62 6.25 -15.19 4.01
C ARG A 62 7.50 -14.52 3.44
N SER A 63 7.80 -13.30 3.86
CA SER A 63 9.01 -12.59 3.42
C SER A 63 10.30 -13.27 3.89
N ILE A 64 10.25 -13.91 5.05
CA ILE A 64 11.39 -14.71 5.56
C ILE A 64 11.60 -15.97 4.72
N LYS A 65 10.51 -16.60 4.25
CA LYS A 65 10.57 -17.82 3.42
C LYS A 65 10.97 -17.54 1.98
N ASP A 66 10.44 -16.47 1.40
CA ASP A 66 10.70 -16.05 0.01
C ASP A 66 10.86 -14.54 -0.07
N PRO A 67 12.06 -13.99 0.20
CA PRO A 67 12.30 -12.55 0.13
C PRO A 67 12.28 -12.01 -1.31
N PHE A 68 12.51 -12.87 -2.32
CA PHE A 68 12.57 -12.42 -3.71
C PHE A 68 11.24 -11.89 -4.22
N ILE A 69 10.13 -12.57 -3.90
CA ILE A 69 8.80 -12.09 -4.34
C ILE A 69 8.46 -10.74 -3.70
N PHE A 70 8.95 -10.46 -2.47
CA PHE A 70 8.77 -9.17 -1.81
C PHE A 70 9.58 -8.06 -2.48
N ALA A 71 10.84 -8.32 -2.82
CA ALA A 71 11.65 -7.38 -3.57
C ALA A 71 11.04 -7.12 -4.96
N GLN A 72 10.64 -8.17 -5.66
CA GLN A 72 10.01 -8.07 -6.97
C GLN A 72 8.72 -7.24 -6.92
N THR A 73 7.80 -7.57 -6.04
CA THR A 73 6.50 -6.89 -5.99
C THR A 73 6.62 -5.48 -5.40
N ASN A 74 7.25 -5.36 -4.21
CA ASN A 74 7.22 -4.11 -3.47
C ASN A 74 8.21 -3.08 -4.03
N VAL A 75 9.39 -3.50 -4.51
CA VAL A 75 10.38 -2.57 -5.07
C VAL A 75 10.21 -2.42 -6.56
N MET A 76 10.31 -3.51 -7.32
CA MET A 76 10.25 -3.44 -8.78
C MET A 76 8.86 -3.07 -9.29
N GLY A 77 7.79 -3.56 -8.64
CA GLY A 77 6.41 -3.17 -8.97
C GLY A 77 6.16 -1.69 -8.71
N THR A 78 6.64 -1.14 -7.58
CA THR A 78 6.56 0.31 -7.31
C THR A 78 7.34 1.10 -8.34
N LEU A 79 8.56 0.67 -8.67
CA LEU A 79 9.38 1.34 -9.69
C LEU A 79 8.71 1.32 -11.07
N SER A 80 8.05 0.21 -11.44
CA SER A 80 7.27 0.10 -12.68
C SER A 80 6.14 1.14 -12.73
N LEU A 81 5.37 1.28 -11.63
CA LEU A 81 4.30 2.28 -11.54
C LEU A 81 4.84 3.72 -11.60
N LEU A 82 5.92 4.01 -10.87
CA LEU A 82 6.56 5.33 -10.87
C LEU A 82 7.06 5.72 -12.27
N GLN A 83 7.74 4.79 -12.94
CA GLN A 83 8.27 5.04 -14.28
C GLN A 83 7.15 5.22 -15.31
N ALA A 84 6.08 4.45 -15.23
CA ALA A 84 4.93 4.60 -16.12
C ALA A 84 4.21 5.94 -15.88
N ALA A 85 4.01 6.32 -14.62
CA ALA A 85 3.44 7.61 -14.25
C ALA A 85 4.30 8.77 -14.79
N LYS A 86 5.62 8.70 -14.55
CA LYS A 86 6.57 9.70 -15.07
C LYS A 86 6.44 9.88 -16.57
N LEU A 87 6.56 8.79 -17.34
CA LEU A 87 6.50 8.86 -18.81
C LEU A 87 5.17 9.39 -19.34
N ALA A 88 4.06 8.99 -18.69
CA ALA A 88 2.73 9.44 -19.08
C ALA A 88 2.49 10.92 -18.76
N TRP A 89 2.91 11.37 -17.57
CA TRP A 89 2.66 12.72 -17.10
C TRP A 89 3.60 13.75 -17.74
N GLU A 90 4.89 13.45 -17.90
CA GLU A 90 5.85 14.36 -18.58
C GLU A 90 5.48 14.63 -20.05
N THR A 91 4.80 13.69 -20.70
CA THR A 91 4.35 13.85 -22.09
C THR A 91 2.95 14.42 -22.23
N SER A 92 2.25 14.63 -21.10
CA SER A 92 0.92 15.26 -21.12
C SER A 92 1.01 16.78 -21.27
N GLU A 93 -0.07 17.41 -21.76
CA GLU A 93 -0.12 18.87 -21.93
C GLU A 93 0.06 19.65 -20.62
N THR A 94 -0.35 19.06 -19.49
CA THR A 94 -0.31 19.68 -18.15
C THR A 94 0.93 19.29 -17.36
N GLY A 95 1.78 18.39 -17.87
CA GLY A 95 2.92 17.88 -17.10
C GLY A 95 2.46 17.24 -15.80
N TYR A 96 3.01 17.71 -14.69
CA TYR A 96 2.68 17.24 -13.35
C TYR A 96 1.53 18.01 -12.67
N ASP A 97 0.93 19.00 -13.32
CA ASP A 97 -0.20 19.74 -12.75
C ASP A 97 -1.39 18.82 -12.54
N HIS A 98 -1.97 18.88 -11.34
CA HIS A 98 -3.08 18.01 -10.91
C HIS A 98 -2.78 16.49 -10.93
N LYS A 99 -1.49 16.11 -10.90
CA LYS A 99 -1.07 14.71 -10.77
C LYS A 99 -0.69 14.39 -9.33
N LEU A 100 -0.81 13.12 -8.94
CA LEU A 100 -0.41 12.67 -7.61
C LEU A 100 -0.05 11.18 -7.62
N PHE A 101 1.11 10.85 -7.07
CA PHE A 101 1.48 9.47 -6.75
C PHE A 101 1.44 9.28 -5.22
N TYR A 102 0.38 8.65 -4.72
CA TYR A 102 0.19 8.39 -3.29
C TYR A 102 0.62 6.96 -2.96
N HIS A 103 1.71 6.81 -2.24
CA HIS A 103 2.29 5.53 -1.83
C HIS A 103 1.94 5.20 -0.38
N ILE A 104 1.30 4.04 -0.19
CA ILE A 104 0.98 3.52 1.14
C ILE A 104 2.10 2.59 1.61
N SER A 105 2.83 3.02 2.63
CA SER A 105 3.89 2.25 3.28
C SER A 105 3.47 1.78 4.68
N THR A 106 4.41 1.43 5.52
CA THR A 106 4.21 0.86 6.84
C THR A 106 5.14 1.50 7.87
N ASP A 107 4.72 1.58 9.12
CA ASP A 107 5.56 1.97 10.26
C ASP A 107 6.73 0.99 10.50
N GLU A 108 6.63 -0.25 10.03
CA GLU A 108 7.71 -1.24 10.17
C GLU A 108 9.02 -0.84 9.47
N VAL A 109 9.00 0.17 8.59
CA VAL A 109 10.23 0.72 8.00
C VAL A 109 11.10 1.46 9.02
N TYR A 110 10.52 1.92 10.12
CA TYR A 110 11.24 2.58 11.22
C TYR A 110 11.91 1.60 12.18
N GLY A 111 11.53 0.31 12.15
CA GLY A 111 12.08 -0.71 13.02
C GLY A 111 11.23 -1.01 14.24
N ALA A 112 11.83 -1.07 15.41
CA ALA A 112 11.17 -1.34 16.67
C ALA A 112 11.42 -0.19 17.67
N LEU A 113 10.45 0.04 18.55
CA LEU A 113 10.58 0.94 19.69
C LEU A 113 10.87 0.15 20.96
N ASP A 114 11.64 0.72 21.86
CA ASP A 114 11.78 0.25 23.23
C ASP A 114 10.53 0.63 24.05
N PHE A 115 10.36 0.00 25.23
CA PHE A 115 9.25 0.31 26.15
C PHE A 115 9.54 1.55 27.01
N ASP A 116 10.12 2.58 26.41
CA ASP A 116 10.54 3.82 27.09
C ASP A 116 9.57 5.01 26.85
N GLY A 117 8.43 4.75 26.18
CA GLY A 117 7.42 5.76 25.89
C GLY A 117 7.71 6.62 24.66
N THR A 118 8.74 6.29 23.87
CA THR A 118 9.01 6.97 22.59
C THR A 118 8.02 6.54 21.50
N PHE A 119 7.89 7.38 20.47
CA PHE A 119 7.04 7.13 19.30
C PHE A 119 7.81 7.38 18.00
N PHE A 120 7.39 6.73 16.92
CA PHE A 120 7.85 7.10 15.58
C PHE A 120 7.32 8.48 15.19
N THR A 121 8.14 9.22 14.48
CA THR A 121 7.83 10.52 13.89
C THR A 121 8.33 10.55 12.45
N GLU A 122 7.97 11.57 11.69
CA GLU A 122 8.46 11.79 10.33
C GLU A 122 9.99 12.01 10.27
N GLN A 123 10.62 12.30 11.42
CA GLN A 123 12.08 12.44 11.54
C GLN A 123 12.79 11.15 11.94
N THR A 124 12.04 10.11 12.28
CA THR A 124 12.62 8.80 12.66
C THR A 124 13.33 8.19 11.45
N LYS A 125 14.57 7.75 11.66
CA LYS A 125 15.36 7.09 10.61
C LYS A 125 14.81 5.71 10.31
N TYR A 126 14.83 5.31 9.04
CA TYR A 126 14.47 3.95 8.63
C TYR A 126 15.49 2.94 9.15
N GLN A 127 14.97 1.90 9.81
CA GLN A 127 15.76 0.80 10.36
C GLN A 127 14.97 -0.53 10.26
N PRO A 128 14.63 -0.99 9.03
CA PRO A 128 13.77 -2.16 8.84
C PRO A 128 14.48 -3.44 9.30
N HIS A 129 13.73 -4.34 9.96
CA HIS A 129 14.25 -5.58 10.55
C HIS A 129 13.77 -6.86 9.85
N SER A 130 12.93 -6.77 8.82
CA SER A 130 12.44 -7.93 8.07
C SER A 130 12.62 -7.73 6.56
N PRO A 131 12.65 -8.79 5.73
CA PRO A 131 12.65 -8.64 4.28
C PRO A 131 11.43 -7.86 3.76
N TYR A 132 10.26 -8.02 4.40
CA TYR A 132 9.07 -7.21 4.10
C TYR A 132 9.34 -5.73 4.35
N SER A 133 9.71 -5.35 5.57
CA SER A 133 9.94 -3.93 5.92
C SER A 133 11.11 -3.33 5.13
N ALA A 134 12.15 -4.12 4.82
CA ALA A 134 13.25 -3.69 3.95
C ALA A 134 12.78 -3.41 2.52
N SER A 135 11.89 -4.26 1.97
CA SER A 135 11.32 -4.05 0.63
C SER A 135 10.41 -2.81 0.58
N LYS A 136 9.63 -2.54 1.64
CA LYS A 136 8.82 -1.33 1.77
C LYS A 136 9.69 -0.08 1.91
N ALA A 137 10.72 -0.11 2.75
CA ALA A 137 11.71 0.98 2.85
C ALA A 137 12.39 1.28 1.50
N GLY A 138 12.73 0.23 0.75
CA GLY A 138 13.28 0.36 -0.61
C GLY A 138 12.30 1.07 -1.55
N SER A 139 11.02 0.71 -1.54
CA SER A 139 10.00 1.40 -2.35
C SER A 139 9.82 2.86 -1.95
N ASP A 140 9.79 3.16 -0.64
CA ASP A 140 9.67 4.54 -0.14
C ASP A 140 10.84 5.41 -0.62
N HIS A 141 12.05 4.87 -0.63
CA HIS A 141 13.22 5.58 -1.14
C HIS A 141 13.13 5.85 -2.65
N PHE A 142 12.58 4.91 -3.45
CA PHE A 142 12.33 5.17 -4.86
C PHE A 142 11.28 6.26 -5.08
N VAL A 143 10.19 6.26 -4.31
CA VAL A 143 9.17 7.30 -4.39
C VAL A 143 9.78 8.68 -4.09
N ARG A 144 10.57 8.80 -3.02
CA ARG A 144 11.30 10.03 -2.70
C ARG A 144 12.27 10.44 -3.80
N ALA A 145 13.06 9.49 -4.32
CA ALA A 145 14.02 9.76 -5.38
C ALA A 145 13.36 10.30 -6.65
N PHE A 146 12.17 9.80 -7.00
CA PHE A 146 11.40 10.33 -8.14
C PHE A 146 10.92 11.76 -7.90
N HIS A 147 10.53 12.11 -6.67
CA HIS A 147 10.24 13.49 -6.30
C HIS A 147 11.48 14.37 -6.43
N ASP A 148 12.58 13.99 -5.77
CA ASP A 148 13.78 14.81 -5.68
C ASP A 148 14.47 14.99 -7.05
N THR A 149 14.41 13.95 -7.91
CA THR A 149 15.09 13.96 -9.22
C THR A 149 14.24 14.57 -10.33
N TYR A 150 12.94 14.27 -10.36
CA TYR A 150 12.06 14.62 -11.48
C TYR A 150 10.97 15.62 -11.13
N GLY A 151 10.85 16.03 -9.85
CA GLY A 151 9.79 16.93 -9.39
C GLY A 151 8.41 16.28 -9.37
N MET A 152 8.33 14.93 -9.41
CA MET A 152 7.04 14.22 -9.40
C MET A 152 6.29 14.52 -8.08
N PRO A 153 5.00 14.89 -8.14
CA PRO A 153 4.21 15.08 -6.92
C PRO A 153 3.90 13.73 -6.26
N VAL A 154 4.42 13.54 -5.06
CA VAL A 154 4.28 12.29 -4.32
C VAL A 154 3.82 12.53 -2.89
N ILE A 155 3.11 11.57 -2.32
CA ILE A 155 2.84 11.44 -0.89
C ILE A 155 3.26 10.03 -0.46
N VAL A 156 3.95 9.91 0.66
CA VAL A 156 4.25 8.64 1.32
C VAL A 156 3.62 8.66 2.70
N THR A 157 2.86 7.63 3.05
CA THR A 157 2.32 7.44 4.40
C THR A 157 2.76 6.11 4.99
N ASN A 158 3.19 6.15 6.25
CA ASN A 158 3.65 4.99 7.00
C ASN A 158 2.59 4.63 8.04
N CYS A 159 1.58 3.84 7.62
CA CYS A 159 0.51 3.46 8.53
C CYS A 159 0.92 2.31 9.45
N SER A 160 0.38 2.34 10.66
CA SER A 160 0.40 1.25 11.61
C SER A 160 -0.57 0.12 11.19
N ASN A 161 -0.88 -0.81 12.08
CA ASN A 161 -1.71 -1.96 11.76
C ASN A 161 -3.16 -1.56 11.44
N ASN A 162 -3.61 -1.84 10.23
CA ASN A 162 -5.00 -1.62 9.84
C ASN A 162 -5.86 -2.85 10.13
N TYR A 163 -7.12 -2.64 10.47
CA TYR A 163 -8.13 -3.69 10.60
C TYR A 163 -9.48 -3.22 10.07
N GLY A 164 -10.33 -4.15 9.70
CA GLY A 164 -11.68 -3.83 9.23
C GLY A 164 -12.33 -4.89 8.34
N PRO A 165 -13.45 -4.54 7.69
CA PRO A 165 -14.15 -5.43 6.77
C PRO A 165 -13.23 -5.94 5.65
N TYR A 166 -13.46 -7.18 5.23
CA TYR A 166 -12.76 -7.86 4.13
C TYR A 166 -11.27 -8.12 4.34
N GLN A 167 -10.72 -7.86 5.55
CA GLN A 167 -9.32 -8.18 5.83
C GLN A 167 -9.07 -9.69 5.72
N PHE A 168 -8.03 -10.06 4.98
CA PHE A 168 -7.69 -11.47 4.73
C PHE A 168 -7.33 -12.19 6.03
N PRO A 169 -7.83 -13.43 6.26
CA PRO A 169 -7.76 -14.11 7.55
C PRO A 169 -6.39 -14.71 7.92
N GLU A 170 -5.31 -14.24 7.33
CA GLU A 170 -3.94 -14.49 7.80
C GLU A 170 -3.46 -13.44 8.81
N LYS A 171 -4.13 -12.26 8.84
CA LYS A 171 -3.80 -11.18 9.76
C LYS A 171 -4.42 -11.42 11.13
N LEU A 172 -3.80 -10.87 12.18
CA LEU A 172 -4.05 -11.22 13.59
C LEU A 172 -5.52 -11.20 13.97
N ILE A 173 -6.22 -10.09 13.75
CA ILE A 173 -7.63 -9.95 14.20
C ILE A 173 -8.55 -10.95 13.50
N PRO A 174 -8.64 -11.03 12.16
CA PRO A 174 -9.52 -11.98 11.52
C PRO A 174 -9.08 -13.44 11.72
N LEU A 175 -7.77 -13.71 11.84
CA LEU A 175 -7.25 -15.04 12.17
C LEU A 175 -7.74 -15.50 13.56
N PHE A 176 -7.64 -14.63 14.57
CA PHE A 176 -8.07 -14.95 15.93
C PHE A 176 -9.58 -15.17 15.98
N ILE A 177 -10.38 -14.31 15.35
CA ILE A 177 -11.83 -14.49 15.25
C ILE A 177 -12.17 -15.84 14.60
N ASN A 178 -11.53 -16.16 13.48
CA ASN A 178 -11.75 -17.44 12.80
C ASN A 178 -11.36 -18.64 13.65
N ASN A 179 -10.21 -18.59 14.33
CA ASN A 179 -9.74 -19.68 15.19
C ASN A 179 -10.66 -19.87 16.39
N ILE A 180 -11.07 -18.82 17.07
CA ILE A 180 -12.03 -18.86 18.20
C ILE A 180 -13.35 -19.53 17.75
N ARG A 181 -13.92 -19.12 16.61
CA ARG A 181 -15.17 -19.68 16.08
C ARG A 181 -15.07 -21.16 15.75
N HIS A 182 -13.89 -21.69 15.47
CA HIS A 182 -13.64 -23.09 15.12
C HIS A 182 -12.96 -23.90 16.24
N GLY A 183 -12.85 -23.35 17.44
CA GLY A 183 -12.20 -24.01 18.59
C GLY A 183 -10.70 -24.30 18.36
N LYS A 184 -10.03 -23.53 17.51
CA LYS A 184 -8.60 -23.68 17.21
C LYS A 184 -7.75 -22.85 18.16
N ALA A 185 -6.52 -23.30 18.41
CA ALA A 185 -5.54 -22.56 19.21
C ALA A 185 -5.20 -21.21 18.58
N LEU A 186 -4.97 -20.19 19.41
CA LEU A 186 -4.52 -18.88 18.98
C LEU A 186 -2.99 -18.86 18.93
N PRO A 187 -2.38 -18.52 17.78
CA PRO A 187 -0.93 -18.39 17.70
C PRO A 187 -0.47 -17.15 18.48
N VAL A 188 0.47 -17.34 19.41
CA VAL A 188 1.10 -16.25 20.16
C VAL A 188 2.58 -16.23 19.81
N TYR A 189 3.07 -15.09 19.31
CA TYR A 189 4.48 -14.90 19.03
C TYR A 189 5.24 -14.52 20.31
N GLY A 190 6.37 -15.23 20.55
CA GLY A 190 7.18 -15.03 21.73
C GLY A 190 6.38 -15.17 23.01
N LYS A 191 6.42 -14.17 23.88
CA LYS A 191 5.65 -14.12 25.14
C LYS A 191 4.31 -13.38 25.02
N GLY A 192 3.97 -12.88 23.83
CA GLY A 192 2.74 -12.10 23.62
C GLY A 192 2.83 -10.66 24.11
N GLU A 193 4.02 -10.13 24.29
CA GLU A 193 4.28 -8.77 24.81
C GLU A 193 4.29 -7.71 23.71
N ASN A 194 4.00 -8.08 22.46
CA ASN A 194 4.00 -7.16 21.32
C ASN A 194 2.90 -6.12 21.47
N VAL A 195 3.28 -4.83 21.42
CA VAL A 195 2.35 -3.71 21.40
C VAL A 195 2.20 -3.22 19.95
N ARG A 196 0.99 -2.88 19.54
CA ARG A 196 0.66 -2.35 18.21
C ARG A 196 -0.45 -1.33 18.32
N ASP A 197 -0.34 -0.26 17.51
CA ASP A 197 -1.46 0.61 17.24
C ASP A 197 -2.38 -0.01 16.18
N TRP A 198 -3.68 0.19 16.36
CA TRP A 198 -4.70 -0.39 15.50
C TRP A 198 -5.58 0.70 14.90
N LEU A 199 -5.56 0.78 13.57
CA LEU A 199 -6.32 1.75 12.80
C LEU A 199 -7.51 1.07 12.11
N TYR A 200 -8.71 1.57 12.37
CA TYR A 200 -9.90 1.09 11.65
C TYR A 200 -9.87 1.61 10.21
N VAL A 201 -9.77 0.70 9.25
CA VAL A 201 -9.50 1.05 7.85
C VAL A 201 -10.51 2.04 7.24
N VAL A 202 -11.79 1.96 7.64
CA VAL A 202 -12.82 2.89 7.14
C VAL A 202 -12.55 4.30 7.65
N ALA A 203 -12.16 4.45 8.93
CA ALA A 203 -11.81 5.76 9.49
C ALA A 203 -10.56 6.34 8.82
N VAL A 204 -9.53 5.52 8.60
CA VAL A 204 -8.31 5.93 7.89
C VAL A 204 -8.62 6.41 6.48
N SER A 205 -9.38 5.61 5.71
CA SER A 205 -9.77 5.97 4.34
C SER A 205 -10.57 7.26 4.31
N TYR A 206 -11.52 7.42 5.25
CA TYR A 206 -12.34 8.63 5.35
C TYR A 206 -11.48 9.87 5.65
N THR A 207 -10.62 9.79 6.64
CA THR A 207 -9.77 10.92 7.05
C THR A 207 -8.79 11.33 5.96
N HIS A 208 -8.10 10.37 5.34
CA HIS A 208 -7.04 10.67 4.38
C HIS A 208 -7.57 11.03 2.98
N LEU A 209 -8.62 10.37 2.51
CA LEU A 209 -9.20 10.66 1.19
C LEU A 209 -10.07 11.92 1.19
N ARG A 210 -10.78 12.23 2.30
CA ARG A 210 -11.59 13.44 2.44
C ARG A 210 -10.86 14.66 2.97
N ALA A 211 -9.64 14.54 3.48
CA ALA A 211 -8.87 15.70 3.96
C ALA A 211 -8.68 16.79 2.88
N HIS A 212 -8.77 16.44 1.62
CA HIS A 212 -8.70 17.38 0.50
C HIS A 212 -10.05 18.08 0.21
N GLU A 213 -11.20 17.50 0.61
CA GLU A 213 -12.53 18.14 0.40
C GLU A 213 -12.76 19.31 1.35
N THR A 214 -12.19 19.28 2.56
CA THR A 214 -12.39 20.35 3.55
C THR A 214 -11.60 21.62 3.25
N LYS A 215 -10.53 21.56 2.44
CA LYS A 215 -9.81 22.76 2.00
C LYS A 215 -10.44 23.48 0.81
N ALA A 216 -11.34 22.83 0.08
CA ALA A 216 -12.06 23.44 -1.03
C ALA A 216 -13.33 24.21 -0.60
N ASN A 217 -13.74 24.07 0.65
CA ASN A 217 -14.95 24.69 1.22
C ASN A 217 -14.66 25.71 2.34
N LEU A 218 -13.40 26.12 2.49
CA LEU A 218 -12.92 27.25 3.31
C LEU A 218 -12.31 28.34 2.44
#